data_feee7460b75e60e58c25cbf1d364fa29
#
_entry.id   feee7460b75e60e58c25cbf1d364fa29
#
_cell.length_a   1.000
_cell.length_b   1.000
_cell.length_c   1.000
_cell.angle_alpha   90.00
_cell.angle_beta   90.00
_cell.angle_gamma   90.00
#
_symmetry.space_group_name_H-M   'P 1'
#
loop_
_entity.id
_entity.type
_entity.pdbx_description
1 polymer ?
#
loop_
_entity_poly.entity_id
_entity_poly.type
_entity_poly.pdbx_seq_one_letter_code
_entity_poly.pdbx_strand_id
1 'polypeptide(L)'
;MDSSDTTDEPKKTYDQKTFFKIVGSFAVAETLVWAAYYYSFAAFFPTWEAELKFSKPVLTGAFTMALIVAAFAAPLVGRLIDFGHGKSLFSGGALVAGVLLLLLSQVTEVWQFYLIWFGIGLAMSSSLYEACFAIITYTMGLEARRAITYVTLIAGFASTISFPSAHILIKFFDWRIALIIFGVIIVTVAVPLIIYGSNQAAYYAREKRQSPSPTARKAMLVAKTWTFWLIAVTFTLAACAHGMITTHMLPILIGRGFTAEMAVLGASMIGPMQVAGRVIMTIFERHVSVLAICLVSFLSIFIAGLALYYSNAIPLAIAVFVIGQGAGYGVFSIIRPTIIAQLLGRQNFGIIAGFLAIGFMLGSAVSPTIASLLWEASDYGLVILVAAFLPIVCLITLTFAWRYRVKSSDNE
;
A
#
# COMPACT_ATOMS: atom_id res chain seq x y z
N MET A 1 16.63 35.26 -43.73
CA MET A 1 15.93 34.09 -44.27
C MET A 1 16.71 32.88 -43.79
N ASP A 2 16.33 32.35 -42.69
CA ASP A 2 16.71 30.99 -42.34
C ASP A 2 15.62 30.46 -41.41
N SER A 3 14.79 29.64 -42.01
CA SER A 3 13.65 29.00 -41.38
C SER A 3 14.16 27.72 -40.69
N SER A 4 14.38 27.80 -39.36
CA SER A 4 14.60 26.61 -38.57
C SER A 4 13.28 25.81 -38.52
N ASP A 5 13.22 24.83 -39.36
CA ASP A 5 12.22 23.79 -39.43
C ASP A 5 12.31 22.95 -38.14
N THR A 6 11.55 23.34 -37.13
CA THR A 6 11.31 22.47 -35.95
C THR A 6 10.30 21.43 -36.39
N THR A 7 10.80 20.31 -36.94
CA THR A 7 9.99 19.12 -37.14
C THR A 7 9.50 18.64 -35.78
N ASP A 8 8.26 18.95 -35.50
CA ASP A 8 7.50 18.43 -34.37
C ASP A 8 7.27 16.93 -34.66
N GLU A 9 8.25 16.09 -34.28
CA GLU A 9 8.07 14.62 -34.38
C GLU A 9 6.85 14.23 -33.55
N PRO A 10 5.91 13.46 -34.12
CA PRO A 10 4.69 13.10 -33.42
C PRO A 10 5.06 12.31 -32.17
N LYS A 11 4.64 12.82 -31.00
CA LYS A 11 4.74 12.15 -29.70
C LYS A 11 4.21 10.72 -29.89
N LYS A 12 5.09 9.71 -29.89
CA LYS A 12 4.67 8.30 -29.95
C LYS A 12 3.73 8.02 -28.76
N THR A 13 2.44 8.07 -29.03
CA THR A 13 1.41 7.60 -28.11
C THR A 13 1.48 6.09 -28.07
N TYR A 14 1.41 5.50 -26.88
CA TYR A 14 1.33 4.04 -26.80
C TYR A 14 0.15 3.51 -27.61
N ASP A 15 0.40 2.54 -28.50
CA ASP A 15 -0.70 1.76 -29.08
C ASP A 15 -1.50 1.14 -27.96
N GLN A 16 -2.82 1.22 -28.04
CA GLN A 16 -3.72 0.77 -26.99
C GLN A 16 -3.48 -0.71 -26.58
N LYS A 17 -3.11 -1.57 -27.55
CA LYS A 17 -2.75 -2.96 -27.26
C LYS A 17 -1.49 -3.05 -26.39
N THR A 18 -0.46 -2.30 -26.71
CA THR A 18 0.80 -2.27 -25.95
C THR A 18 0.60 -1.68 -24.56
N PHE A 19 -0.21 -0.62 -24.45
CA PHE A 19 -0.60 -0.07 -23.15
C PHE A 19 -1.19 -1.15 -22.25
N PHE A 20 -2.22 -1.88 -22.72
CA PHE A 20 -2.86 -2.92 -21.91
C PHE A 20 -1.97 -4.14 -21.66
N LYS A 21 -1.02 -4.46 -22.54
CA LYS A 21 -0.03 -5.52 -22.30
C LYS A 21 0.89 -5.17 -21.13
N ILE A 22 1.42 -3.93 -21.08
CA ILE A 22 2.29 -3.48 -20.00
C ILE A 22 1.50 -3.38 -18.69
N VAL A 23 0.38 -2.65 -18.72
CA VAL A 23 -0.44 -2.41 -17.54
C VAL A 23 -1.03 -3.71 -16.99
N GLY A 24 -1.53 -4.58 -17.84
CA GLY A 24 -2.08 -5.88 -17.45
C GLY A 24 -1.02 -6.80 -16.83
N SER A 25 0.20 -6.84 -17.40
CA SER A 25 1.30 -7.62 -16.83
C SER A 25 1.67 -7.13 -15.42
N PHE A 26 1.83 -5.82 -15.26
CA PHE A 26 2.16 -5.24 -13.96
C PHE A 26 1.00 -5.37 -12.96
N ALA A 27 -0.24 -5.19 -13.39
CA ALA A 27 -1.40 -5.32 -12.52
C ALA A 27 -1.55 -6.73 -11.95
N VAL A 28 -1.41 -7.77 -12.79
CA VAL A 28 -1.45 -9.16 -12.33
C VAL A 28 -0.25 -9.48 -11.45
N ALA A 29 0.95 -9.07 -11.83
CA ALA A 29 2.15 -9.27 -11.02
C ALA A 29 2.02 -8.61 -9.65
N GLU A 30 1.61 -7.33 -9.59
CA GLU A 30 1.38 -6.61 -8.33
C GLU A 30 0.31 -7.28 -7.47
N THR A 31 -0.77 -7.79 -8.08
CA THR A 31 -1.78 -8.56 -7.34
C THR A 31 -1.17 -9.77 -6.65
N LEU A 32 -0.34 -10.53 -7.37
CA LEU A 32 0.30 -11.73 -6.85
C LEU A 32 1.34 -11.41 -5.78
N VAL A 33 2.19 -10.40 -5.98
CA VAL A 33 3.23 -10.06 -5.00
C VAL A 33 2.63 -9.46 -3.72
N TRP A 34 1.62 -8.59 -3.81
CA TRP A 34 0.88 -8.10 -2.63
C TRP A 34 0.18 -9.25 -1.89
N ALA A 35 -0.45 -10.16 -2.62
CA ALA A 35 -1.11 -11.33 -2.03
C ALA A 35 -0.11 -12.25 -1.32
N ALA A 36 1.05 -12.51 -1.92
CA ALA A 36 1.97 -13.56 -1.49
C ALA A 36 2.87 -13.17 -0.32
N TYR A 37 3.25 -11.89 -0.16
CA TYR A 37 4.16 -11.52 0.93
C TYR A 37 3.78 -10.27 1.74
N TYR A 38 2.70 -9.60 1.39
CA TYR A 38 2.14 -8.56 2.25
C TYR A 38 0.90 -9.07 3.00
N TYR A 39 -0.16 -9.41 2.26
CA TYR A 39 -1.39 -9.90 2.87
C TYR A 39 -1.27 -11.30 3.46
N SER A 40 -0.37 -12.12 2.93
CA SER A 40 -0.10 -13.45 3.47
C SER A 40 0.37 -13.42 4.92
N PHE A 41 1.10 -12.38 5.35
CA PHE A 41 1.47 -12.25 6.77
C PHE A 41 0.22 -12.33 7.66
N ALA A 42 -0.78 -11.49 7.39
CA ALA A 42 -2.03 -11.48 8.16
C ALA A 42 -2.82 -12.79 8.01
N ALA A 43 -2.75 -13.44 6.84
CA ALA A 43 -3.44 -14.70 6.58
C ALA A 43 -2.83 -15.89 7.34
N PHE A 44 -1.50 -15.94 7.42
CA PHE A 44 -0.78 -17.02 8.15
C PHE A 44 -0.60 -16.72 9.64
N PHE A 45 -0.80 -15.50 10.09
CA PHE A 45 -0.51 -15.05 11.45
C PHE A 45 -1.08 -15.96 12.55
N PRO A 46 -2.39 -16.34 12.53
CA PRO A 46 -2.94 -17.24 13.56
C PRO A 46 -2.30 -18.62 13.54
N THR A 47 -1.97 -19.14 12.37
CA THR A 47 -1.36 -20.45 12.19
C THR A 47 0.08 -20.46 12.72
N TRP A 48 0.87 -19.44 12.42
CA TRP A 48 2.24 -19.30 12.94
C TRP A 48 2.25 -19.14 14.46
N GLU A 49 1.31 -18.39 15.05
CA GLU A 49 1.17 -18.28 16.50
C GLU A 49 0.90 -19.65 17.14
N ALA A 50 -0.01 -20.43 16.56
CA ALA A 50 -0.40 -21.73 17.09
C ALA A 50 0.69 -22.81 16.92
N GLU A 51 1.36 -22.87 15.75
CA GLU A 51 2.29 -23.93 15.43
C GLU A 51 3.74 -23.65 15.81
N LEU A 52 4.23 -22.42 15.54
CA LEU A 52 5.59 -22.02 15.91
C LEU A 52 5.68 -21.61 17.39
N LYS A 53 4.54 -21.35 18.04
CA LYS A 53 4.45 -20.89 19.44
C LYS A 53 5.21 -19.58 19.68
N PHE A 54 5.37 -18.78 18.66
CA PHE A 54 5.92 -17.43 18.77
C PHE A 54 4.83 -16.47 19.27
N SER A 55 5.17 -15.58 20.21
CA SER A 55 4.21 -14.59 20.69
C SER A 55 3.83 -13.59 19.58
N LYS A 56 2.64 -12.99 19.70
CA LYS A 56 2.16 -11.99 18.73
C LYS A 56 3.15 -10.85 18.50
N PRO A 57 3.76 -10.23 19.54
CA PRO A 57 4.78 -9.19 19.33
C PRO A 57 6.02 -9.68 18.60
N VAL A 58 6.45 -10.93 18.81
CA VAL A 58 7.58 -11.53 18.09
C VAL A 58 7.26 -11.65 16.60
N LEU A 59 6.10 -12.19 16.25
CA LEU A 59 5.66 -12.30 14.86
C LEU A 59 5.52 -10.94 14.18
N THR A 60 4.76 -10.03 14.81
CA THR A 60 4.53 -8.71 14.24
C THR A 60 5.77 -7.82 14.24
N GLY A 61 6.70 -8.04 15.18
CA GLY A 61 8.00 -7.38 15.19
C GLY A 61 8.83 -7.69 13.95
N ALA A 62 8.83 -8.93 13.47
CA ALA A 62 9.50 -9.30 12.23
C ALA A 62 8.88 -8.62 11.00
N PHE A 63 7.54 -8.54 10.93
CA PHE A 63 6.85 -7.83 9.86
C PHE A 63 7.08 -6.31 9.93
N THR A 64 7.04 -5.73 11.13
CA THR A 64 7.41 -4.33 11.37
C THR A 64 8.83 -4.05 10.88
N MET A 65 9.79 -4.91 11.22
CA MET A 65 11.17 -4.80 10.74
C MET A 65 11.23 -4.85 9.20
N ALA A 66 10.50 -5.76 8.55
CA ALA A 66 10.44 -5.84 7.10
C ALA A 66 9.95 -4.52 6.47
N LEU A 67 8.88 -3.95 7.01
CA LEU A 67 8.34 -2.68 6.53
C LEU A 67 9.27 -1.48 6.75
N ILE A 68 9.99 -1.46 7.88
CA ILE A 68 11.03 -0.45 8.16
C ILE A 68 12.19 -0.60 7.17
N VAL A 69 12.67 -1.82 6.95
CA VAL A 69 13.74 -2.10 5.97
C VAL A 69 13.30 -1.67 4.56
N ALA A 70 12.07 -1.99 4.16
CA ALA A 70 11.52 -1.56 2.88
C ALA A 70 11.49 -0.03 2.74
N ALA A 71 11.07 0.68 3.79
CA ALA A 71 11.02 2.13 3.81
C ALA A 71 12.40 2.77 3.66
N PHE A 72 13.41 2.27 4.38
CA PHE A 72 14.79 2.78 4.28
C PHE A 72 15.49 2.40 2.98
N ALA A 73 15.18 1.26 2.39
CA ALA A 73 15.73 0.83 1.11
C ALA A 73 15.08 1.54 -0.10
N ALA A 74 13.82 2.00 0.01
CA ALA A 74 13.07 2.60 -1.10
C ALA A 74 13.77 3.79 -1.79
N PRO A 75 14.45 4.75 -1.10
CA PRO A 75 15.18 5.83 -1.76
C PRO A 75 16.36 5.34 -2.59
N LEU A 76 17.06 4.29 -2.14
CA LEU A 76 18.15 3.68 -2.88
C LEU A 76 17.63 2.97 -4.13
N VAL A 77 16.57 2.19 -3.98
CA VAL A 77 15.90 1.50 -5.09
C VAL A 77 15.39 2.50 -6.12
N GLY A 78 14.74 3.59 -5.68
CA GLY A 78 14.29 4.66 -6.56
C GLY A 78 15.42 5.26 -7.41
N ARG A 79 16.57 5.57 -6.79
CA ARG A 79 17.75 6.05 -7.51
C ARG A 79 18.26 5.05 -8.55
N LEU A 80 18.33 3.77 -8.18
CA LEU A 80 18.78 2.72 -9.10
C LEU A 80 17.79 2.53 -10.28
N ILE A 81 16.48 2.73 -10.06
CA ILE A 81 15.48 2.76 -11.13
C ILE A 81 15.75 3.94 -12.08
N ASP A 82 16.03 5.13 -11.55
CA ASP A 82 16.35 6.33 -12.33
C ASP A 82 17.62 6.13 -13.18
N PHE A 83 18.58 5.32 -12.71
CA PHE A 83 19.75 4.90 -13.47
C PHE A 83 19.49 3.82 -14.53
N GLY A 84 18.22 3.39 -14.70
CA GLY A 84 17.82 2.43 -15.73
C GLY A 84 17.83 0.96 -15.28
N HIS A 85 18.05 0.69 -13.99
CA HIS A 85 18.05 -0.69 -13.44
C HIS A 85 16.65 -1.18 -13.02
N GLY A 86 15.59 -0.44 -13.35
CA GLY A 86 14.22 -0.71 -12.89
C GLY A 86 13.75 -2.14 -13.17
N LYS A 87 13.98 -2.66 -14.39
CA LYS A 87 13.62 -4.06 -14.74
C LYS A 87 14.30 -5.08 -13.82
N SER A 88 15.62 -4.97 -13.65
CA SER A 88 16.40 -5.93 -12.85
C SER A 88 16.04 -5.87 -11.37
N LEU A 89 15.77 -4.69 -10.85
CA LEU A 89 15.34 -4.49 -9.46
C LEU A 89 13.94 -5.05 -9.23
N PHE A 90 12.98 -4.74 -10.09
CA PHE A 90 11.60 -5.17 -9.92
C PHE A 90 11.48 -6.70 -10.06
N SER A 91 12.07 -7.29 -11.11
CA SER A 91 12.03 -8.75 -11.30
C SER A 91 12.91 -9.50 -10.29
N GLY A 92 14.09 -8.96 -9.97
CA GLY A 92 15.01 -9.54 -8.99
C GLY A 92 14.45 -9.50 -7.57
N GLY A 93 13.81 -8.39 -7.17
CA GLY A 93 13.14 -8.29 -5.88
C GLY A 93 12.00 -9.30 -5.74
N ALA A 94 11.15 -9.43 -6.74
CA ALA A 94 10.09 -10.43 -6.76
C ALA A 94 10.65 -11.87 -6.70
N LEU A 95 11.73 -12.15 -7.45
CA LEU A 95 12.40 -13.45 -7.43
C LEU A 95 12.95 -13.76 -6.03
N VAL A 96 13.66 -12.82 -5.43
CA VAL A 96 14.21 -12.97 -4.06
C VAL A 96 13.08 -13.20 -3.06
N ALA A 97 11.97 -12.43 -3.13
CA ALA A 97 10.82 -12.64 -2.26
C ALA A 97 10.22 -14.05 -2.44
N GLY A 98 10.05 -14.51 -3.68
CA GLY A 98 9.56 -15.86 -3.96
C GLY A 98 10.45 -16.95 -3.35
N VAL A 99 11.78 -16.84 -3.48
CA VAL A 99 12.74 -17.76 -2.86
C VAL A 99 12.68 -17.67 -1.34
N LEU A 100 12.56 -16.47 -0.77
CA LEU A 100 12.45 -16.29 0.68
C LEU A 100 11.15 -16.89 1.25
N LEU A 101 10.04 -16.90 0.49
CA LEU A 101 8.82 -17.63 0.89
C LEU A 101 9.06 -19.16 0.95
N LEU A 102 9.86 -19.71 0.01
CA LEU A 102 10.25 -21.12 0.07
C LEU A 102 11.10 -21.40 1.32
N LEU A 103 12.01 -20.51 1.68
CA LEU A 103 12.81 -20.65 2.91
C LEU A 103 11.94 -20.44 4.17
N LEU A 104 10.97 -19.54 4.14
CA LEU A 104 10.04 -19.29 5.24
C LEU A 104 9.24 -20.53 5.59
N SER A 105 8.96 -21.41 4.62
CA SER A 105 8.29 -22.70 4.86
C SER A 105 9.09 -23.66 5.74
N GLN A 106 10.41 -23.45 5.90
CA GLN A 106 11.30 -24.31 6.69
C GLN A 106 11.63 -23.73 8.07
N VAL A 107 11.06 -22.59 8.43
CA VAL A 107 11.35 -21.89 9.69
C VAL A 107 10.89 -22.70 10.90
N THR A 108 11.76 -22.78 11.91
CA THR A 108 11.51 -23.37 13.22
C THR A 108 11.90 -22.43 14.36
N GLU A 109 12.82 -21.50 14.12
CA GLU A 109 13.41 -20.62 15.12
C GLU A 109 13.10 -19.14 14.85
N VAL A 110 13.01 -18.34 15.93
CA VAL A 110 12.69 -16.90 15.83
C VAL A 110 13.69 -16.14 14.98
N TRP A 111 15.01 -16.40 15.13
CA TRP A 111 16.03 -15.69 14.37
C TRP A 111 15.94 -15.95 12.86
N GLN A 112 15.55 -17.18 12.44
CA GLN A 112 15.31 -17.53 11.03
C GLN A 112 14.14 -16.71 10.49
N PHE A 113 13.06 -16.63 11.26
CA PHE A 113 11.88 -15.87 10.91
C PHE A 113 12.22 -14.39 10.68
N TYR A 114 12.99 -13.78 11.59
CA TYR A 114 13.44 -12.39 11.46
C TYR A 114 14.37 -12.19 10.27
N LEU A 115 15.34 -13.09 10.06
CA LEU A 115 16.28 -12.98 8.94
C LEU A 115 15.57 -13.03 7.59
N ILE A 116 14.59 -13.93 7.45
CA ILE A 116 13.80 -14.06 6.22
C ILE A 116 12.91 -12.84 6.01
N TRP A 117 12.23 -12.33 7.06
CA TRP A 117 11.42 -11.13 6.96
C TRP A 117 12.26 -9.87 6.68
N PHE A 118 13.50 -9.80 7.18
CA PHE A 118 14.45 -8.76 6.79
C PHE A 118 14.71 -8.79 5.28
N GLY A 119 15.00 -9.97 4.73
CA GLY A 119 15.19 -10.16 3.28
C GLY A 119 13.92 -9.83 2.47
N ILE A 120 12.74 -10.26 2.95
CA ILE A 120 11.45 -9.91 2.33
C ILE A 120 11.25 -8.39 2.34
N GLY A 121 11.64 -7.68 3.41
CA GLY A 121 11.60 -6.22 3.48
C GLY A 121 12.44 -5.56 2.39
N LEU A 122 13.67 -6.03 2.16
CA LEU A 122 14.50 -5.55 1.04
C LEU A 122 13.82 -5.84 -0.32
N ALA A 123 13.25 -7.03 -0.48
CA ALA A 123 12.52 -7.40 -1.69
C ALA A 123 11.26 -6.53 -1.90
N MET A 124 10.51 -6.23 -0.85
CA MET A 124 9.34 -5.34 -0.89
C MET A 124 9.68 -3.96 -1.45
N SER A 125 10.81 -3.37 -1.07
CA SER A 125 11.22 -2.04 -1.55
C SER A 125 11.38 -1.98 -3.06
N SER A 126 11.71 -3.09 -3.70
CA SER A 126 11.99 -3.19 -5.14
C SER A 126 10.90 -3.88 -5.96
N SER A 127 9.85 -4.41 -5.31
CA SER A 127 8.84 -5.22 -6.00
C SER A 127 7.39 -4.93 -5.60
N LEU A 128 7.13 -3.90 -4.80
CA LEU A 128 5.80 -3.38 -4.52
C LEU A 128 5.54 -2.08 -5.30
N TYR A 129 4.42 -1.43 -5.03
CA TYR A 129 3.90 -0.26 -5.75
C TYR A 129 4.92 0.83 -6.01
N GLU A 130 5.81 1.15 -5.06
CA GLU A 130 6.79 2.22 -5.20
C GLU A 130 7.72 1.99 -6.40
N ALA A 131 8.23 0.76 -6.54
CA ALA A 131 9.09 0.38 -7.66
C ALA A 131 8.30 0.30 -8.98
N CYS A 132 7.13 -0.35 -8.95
CA CYS A 132 6.24 -0.45 -10.11
C CYS A 132 5.85 0.93 -10.63
N PHE A 133 5.43 1.84 -9.77
CA PHE A 133 5.01 3.20 -10.15
C PHE A 133 6.17 4.06 -10.63
N ALA A 134 7.37 3.88 -10.06
CA ALA A 134 8.56 4.55 -10.55
C ALA A 134 8.88 4.12 -12.00
N ILE A 135 8.82 2.81 -12.29
CA ILE A 135 9.02 2.28 -13.64
C ILE A 135 7.95 2.79 -14.61
N ILE A 136 6.67 2.73 -14.22
CA ILE A 136 5.55 3.24 -15.04
C ILE A 136 5.73 4.73 -15.33
N THR A 137 6.07 5.53 -14.31
CA THR A 137 6.25 6.98 -14.45
C THR A 137 7.43 7.29 -15.36
N TYR A 138 8.55 6.58 -15.19
CA TYR A 138 9.74 6.73 -16.00
C TYR A 138 9.49 6.36 -17.47
N THR A 139 8.73 5.29 -17.72
CA THR A 139 8.55 4.75 -19.08
C THR A 139 7.34 5.32 -19.81
N MET A 140 6.21 5.56 -19.12
CA MET A 140 4.94 5.89 -19.75
C MET A 140 4.59 7.39 -19.76
N GLY A 141 5.32 8.23 -19.00
CA GLY A 141 5.16 9.69 -19.05
C GLY A 141 3.72 10.17 -18.83
N LEU A 142 3.08 10.75 -19.84
CA LEU A 142 1.71 11.30 -19.75
C LEU A 142 0.64 10.23 -19.45
N GLU A 143 0.85 8.99 -19.89
CA GLU A 143 -0.06 7.86 -19.63
C GLU A 143 0.14 7.21 -18.25
N ALA A 144 1.19 7.60 -17.52
CA ALA A 144 1.54 6.99 -16.24
C ALA A 144 0.39 7.04 -15.22
N ARG A 145 -0.31 8.18 -15.11
CA ARG A 145 -1.45 8.32 -14.19
C ARG A 145 -2.54 7.29 -14.49
N ARG A 146 -2.89 7.12 -15.77
CA ARG A 146 -3.88 6.15 -16.21
C ARG A 146 -3.42 4.71 -15.94
N ALA A 147 -2.15 4.40 -16.24
CA ALA A 147 -1.56 3.09 -15.99
C ALA A 147 -1.57 2.72 -14.50
N ILE A 148 -1.12 3.63 -13.62
CA ILE A 148 -1.12 3.46 -12.17
C ILE A 148 -2.55 3.22 -11.65
N THR A 149 -3.54 3.94 -12.18
CA THR A 149 -4.95 3.73 -11.80
C THR A 149 -5.41 2.31 -12.11
N TYR A 150 -5.16 1.80 -13.31
CA TYR A 150 -5.54 0.42 -13.68
C TYR A 150 -4.79 -0.62 -12.84
N VAL A 151 -3.47 -0.44 -12.64
CA VAL A 151 -2.68 -1.35 -11.78
C VAL A 151 -3.26 -1.39 -10.37
N THR A 152 -3.55 -0.23 -9.76
CA THR A 152 -4.08 -0.18 -8.39
C THR A 152 -5.50 -0.70 -8.26
N LEU A 153 -6.33 -0.57 -9.29
CA LEU A 153 -7.68 -1.14 -9.29
C LEU A 153 -7.64 -2.66 -9.28
N ILE A 154 -6.79 -3.27 -10.13
CA ILE A 154 -6.67 -4.73 -10.23
C ILE A 154 -5.95 -5.28 -8.99
N ALA A 155 -4.82 -4.70 -8.60
CA ALA A 155 -4.08 -5.14 -7.42
C ALA A 155 -4.82 -4.88 -6.10
N GLY A 156 -5.86 -4.05 -6.10
CA GLY A 156 -6.79 -3.92 -4.98
C GLY A 156 -7.49 -5.22 -4.58
N PHE A 157 -7.53 -6.22 -5.48
CA PHE A 157 -8.06 -7.56 -5.19
C PHE A 157 -7.05 -8.52 -4.55
N ALA A 158 -5.83 -8.06 -4.23
CA ALA A 158 -4.78 -8.92 -3.66
C ALA A 158 -5.22 -9.61 -2.35
N SER A 159 -5.90 -8.90 -1.44
CA SER A 159 -6.45 -9.50 -0.21
C SER A 159 -7.53 -10.54 -0.49
N THR A 160 -8.37 -10.31 -1.53
CA THR A 160 -9.41 -11.23 -1.98
C THR A 160 -8.84 -12.56 -2.48
N ILE A 161 -7.62 -12.54 -3.01
CA ILE A 161 -6.89 -13.73 -3.42
C ILE A 161 -6.13 -14.33 -2.24
N SER A 162 -5.40 -13.52 -1.46
CA SER A 162 -4.52 -13.99 -0.40
C SER A 162 -5.24 -14.75 0.71
N PHE A 163 -6.26 -14.15 1.32
CA PHE A 163 -6.91 -14.75 2.49
C PHE A 163 -7.60 -16.08 2.17
N PRO A 164 -8.45 -16.22 1.11
CA PRO A 164 -9.05 -17.51 0.80
C PRO A 164 -8.03 -18.55 0.35
N SER A 165 -7.04 -18.17 -0.47
CA SER A 165 -6.01 -19.10 -0.93
C SER A 165 -5.19 -19.65 0.23
N ALA A 166 -4.74 -18.79 1.16
CA ALA A 166 -4.03 -19.22 2.34
C ALA A 166 -4.90 -20.16 3.20
N HIS A 167 -6.15 -19.78 3.47
CA HIS A 167 -7.07 -20.59 4.28
C HIS A 167 -7.32 -21.97 3.67
N ILE A 168 -7.60 -22.02 2.36
CA ILE A 168 -7.85 -23.28 1.64
C ILE A 168 -6.60 -24.16 1.67
N LEU A 169 -5.43 -23.60 1.36
CA LEU A 169 -4.18 -24.35 1.31
C LEU A 169 -3.77 -24.86 2.69
N ILE A 170 -3.93 -24.06 3.75
CA ILE A 170 -3.67 -24.49 5.14
C ILE A 170 -4.63 -25.63 5.53
N LYS A 171 -5.91 -25.51 5.18
CA LYS A 171 -6.92 -26.51 5.54
C LYS A 171 -6.69 -27.86 4.87
N PHE A 172 -6.26 -27.91 3.61
CA PHE A 172 -6.10 -29.14 2.84
C PHE A 172 -4.70 -29.74 2.87
N PHE A 173 -3.67 -28.92 3.15
CA PHE A 173 -2.29 -29.37 3.14
C PHE A 173 -1.60 -29.02 4.46
N ASP A 174 -0.96 -27.85 4.50
CA ASP A 174 -0.23 -27.28 5.63
C ASP A 174 0.21 -25.86 5.24
N TRP A 175 0.46 -24.99 6.21
CA TRP A 175 0.96 -23.64 5.97
C TRP A 175 2.33 -23.63 5.25
N ARG A 176 3.18 -24.62 5.48
CA ARG A 176 4.47 -24.77 4.81
C ARG A 176 4.28 -24.98 3.30
N ILE A 177 3.39 -25.91 2.92
CA ILE A 177 3.03 -26.16 1.51
C ILE A 177 2.36 -24.93 0.90
N ALA A 178 1.52 -24.24 1.64
CA ALA A 178 0.90 -23.00 1.17
C ALA A 178 1.95 -21.91 0.83
N LEU A 179 2.98 -21.72 1.66
CA LEU A 179 4.10 -20.83 1.38
C LEU A 179 4.92 -21.25 0.18
N ILE A 180 5.16 -22.56 0.01
CA ILE A 180 5.85 -23.10 -1.18
C ILE A 180 5.05 -22.77 -2.44
N ILE A 181 3.74 -22.99 -2.44
CA ILE A 181 2.87 -22.66 -3.58
C ILE A 181 2.91 -21.15 -3.87
N PHE A 182 2.82 -20.28 -2.86
CA PHE A 182 2.92 -18.84 -3.04
C PHE A 182 4.28 -18.46 -3.63
N GLY A 183 5.38 -18.98 -3.09
CA GLY A 183 6.72 -18.75 -3.60
C GLY A 183 6.90 -19.20 -5.06
N VAL A 184 6.42 -20.40 -5.41
CA VAL A 184 6.45 -20.93 -6.77
C VAL A 184 5.64 -20.06 -7.73
N ILE A 185 4.44 -19.61 -7.35
CA ILE A 185 3.63 -18.70 -8.17
C ILE A 185 4.36 -17.37 -8.41
N ILE A 186 5.03 -16.81 -7.41
CA ILE A 186 5.82 -15.59 -7.62
C ILE A 186 6.94 -15.83 -8.62
N VAL A 187 7.72 -16.90 -8.44
CA VAL A 187 8.86 -17.19 -9.32
C VAL A 187 8.42 -17.52 -10.75
N THR A 188 7.36 -18.32 -10.92
CA THR A 188 6.97 -18.86 -12.24
C THR A 188 5.95 -18.00 -12.99
N VAL A 189 5.20 -17.14 -12.30
CA VAL A 189 4.16 -16.30 -12.91
C VAL A 189 4.47 -14.81 -12.75
N ALA A 190 4.66 -14.32 -11.53
CA ALA A 190 4.84 -12.88 -11.31
C ALA A 190 6.15 -12.37 -11.92
N VAL A 191 7.28 -13.07 -11.72
CA VAL A 191 8.59 -12.67 -12.27
C VAL A 191 8.57 -12.62 -13.81
N PRO A 192 8.10 -13.64 -14.55
CA PRO A 192 7.95 -13.55 -16.00
C PRO A 192 7.05 -12.42 -16.47
N LEU A 193 5.94 -12.14 -15.79
CA LEU A 193 5.06 -11.02 -16.12
C LEU A 193 5.76 -9.67 -15.93
N ILE A 194 6.52 -9.50 -14.83
CA ILE A 194 7.33 -8.30 -14.58
C ILE A 194 8.38 -8.12 -15.68
N ILE A 195 9.09 -9.18 -16.04
CA ILE A 195 10.09 -9.14 -17.11
C ILE A 195 9.45 -8.77 -18.45
N TYR A 196 8.32 -9.39 -18.78
CA TYR A 196 7.60 -9.12 -20.01
C TYR A 196 7.11 -7.67 -20.07
N GLY A 197 6.41 -7.19 -19.06
CA GLY A 197 5.91 -5.82 -18.97
C GLY A 197 7.05 -4.79 -19.03
N SER A 198 8.15 -5.02 -18.30
CA SER A 198 9.32 -4.15 -18.29
C SER A 198 10.03 -4.10 -19.65
N ASN A 199 10.12 -5.21 -20.37
CA ASN A 199 10.70 -5.23 -21.72
C ASN A 199 9.86 -4.42 -22.70
N GLN A 200 8.53 -4.57 -22.65
CA GLN A 200 7.62 -3.77 -23.47
C GLN A 200 7.71 -2.27 -23.13
N ALA A 201 7.78 -1.94 -21.83
CA ALA A 201 7.90 -0.56 -21.38
C ALA A 201 9.25 0.08 -21.80
N ALA A 202 10.36 -0.64 -21.69
CA ALA A 202 11.69 -0.16 -22.06
C ALA A 202 11.82 0.17 -23.56
N TYR A 203 11.09 -0.50 -24.42
CA TYR A 203 11.08 -0.22 -25.86
C TYR A 203 10.60 1.20 -26.15
N TYR A 204 9.68 1.74 -25.35
CA TYR A 204 9.11 3.09 -25.50
C TYR A 204 9.84 4.17 -24.69
N ALA A 205 10.68 3.78 -23.71
CA ALA A 205 11.37 4.71 -22.81
C ALA A 205 12.62 5.38 -23.42
N ARG A 206 13.07 4.97 -24.59
CA ARG A 206 14.39 5.34 -25.16
C ARG A 206 14.65 6.82 -25.42
N GLU A 207 13.64 7.72 -25.22
CA GLU A 207 13.74 9.13 -25.67
C GLU A 207 13.62 10.21 -24.59
N LYS A 208 13.56 9.94 -23.30
CA LYS A 208 13.45 11.04 -22.31
C LYS A 208 14.30 10.88 -21.06
N ARG A 209 15.57 11.28 -21.15
CA ARG A 209 16.33 11.78 -20.00
C ARG A 209 16.03 13.27 -19.84
N GLN A 210 15.10 13.64 -18.98
CA GLN A 210 15.04 14.96 -18.38
C GLN A 210 15.09 14.78 -16.86
N SER A 211 16.25 15.08 -16.29
CA SER A 211 16.38 15.22 -14.84
C SER A 211 15.73 16.54 -14.42
N PRO A 212 14.69 16.55 -13.59
CA PRO A 212 14.31 17.76 -12.91
C PRO A 212 15.39 18.09 -11.90
N SER A 213 15.94 19.30 -11.95
CA SER A 213 16.74 19.83 -10.85
C SER A 213 15.78 20.37 -9.77
N PRO A 214 15.51 19.65 -8.68
CA PRO A 214 14.62 20.16 -7.64
C PRO A 214 15.40 21.10 -6.75
N THR A 215 14.87 22.27 -6.52
CA THR A 215 15.44 23.22 -5.55
C THR A 215 15.05 22.77 -4.15
N ALA A 216 15.80 21.85 -3.56
CA ALA A 216 15.59 21.30 -2.21
C ALA A 216 15.35 22.39 -1.14
N ARG A 217 15.99 23.57 -1.30
CA ARG A 217 15.86 24.71 -0.38
C ARG A 217 14.40 25.21 -0.22
N LYS A 218 13.61 25.24 -1.31
CA LYS A 218 12.20 25.68 -1.22
C LYS A 218 11.31 24.63 -0.57
N ALA A 219 11.57 23.34 -0.78
CA ALA A 219 10.84 22.27 -0.11
C ALA A 219 11.08 22.26 1.41
N MET A 220 12.31 22.58 1.86
CA MET A 220 12.60 22.73 3.30
C MET A 220 11.83 23.89 3.96
N LEU A 221 11.49 24.94 3.24
CA LEU A 221 10.65 26.03 3.78
C LEU A 221 9.22 25.55 4.02
N VAL A 222 8.68 24.72 3.14
CA VAL A 222 7.34 24.11 3.31
C VAL A 222 7.33 23.17 4.52
N ALA A 223 8.41 22.41 4.76
CA ALA A 223 8.53 21.54 5.93
C ALA A 223 8.56 22.30 7.27
N LYS A 224 8.78 23.63 7.27
CA LYS A 224 8.68 24.47 8.48
C LYS A 224 7.26 24.93 8.78
N THR A 225 6.29 24.68 7.91
CA THR A 225 4.90 25.13 8.10
C THR A 225 4.12 24.17 8.99
N TRP A 226 3.20 24.71 9.79
CA TRP A 226 2.27 23.90 10.58
C TRP A 226 1.41 22.98 9.70
N THR A 227 0.99 23.48 8.53
CA THR A 227 0.21 22.70 7.54
C THR A 227 0.92 21.41 7.14
N PHE A 228 2.25 21.46 6.91
CA PHE A 228 3.03 20.27 6.58
C PHE A 228 2.98 19.22 7.70
N TRP A 229 3.21 19.61 8.95
CA TRP A 229 3.22 18.69 10.09
C TRP A 229 1.83 18.13 10.40
N LEU A 230 0.77 18.93 10.26
CA LEU A 230 -0.61 18.46 10.42
C LEU A 230 -0.96 17.39 9.37
N ILE A 231 -0.53 17.55 8.11
CA ILE A 231 -0.69 16.53 7.07
C ILE A 231 0.17 15.30 7.36
N ALA A 232 1.41 15.47 7.80
CA ALA A 232 2.31 14.38 8.17
C ALA A 232 1.69 13.51 9.27
N VAL A 233 1.18 14.13 10.34
CA VAL A 233 0.47 13.43 11.42
C VAL A 233 -0.77 12.72 10.89
N THR A 234 -1.60 13.38 10.07
CA THR A 234 -2.79 12.77 9.45
C THR A 234 -2.43 11.50 8.69
N PHE A 235 -1.41 11.56 7.82
CA PHE A 235 -1.01 10.41 7.00
C PHE A 235 -0.42 9.28 7.83
N THR A 236 0.40 9.61 8.84
CA THR A 236 0.98 8.64 9.77
C THR A 236 -0.09 7.91 10.56
N LEU A 237 -1.04 8.65 11.16
CA LEU A 237 -2.10 8.06 11.98
C LEU A 237 -3.10 7.25 11.13
N ALA A 238 -3.44 7.71 9.93
CA ALA A 238 -4.29 6.96 9.01
C ALA A 238 -3.67 5.64 8.58
N ALA A 239 -2.36 5.64 8.29
CA ALA A 239 -1.61 4.42 7.98
C ALA A 239 -1.53 3.49 9.19
N CYS A 240 -1.28 4.04 10.38
CA CYS A 240 -1.24 3.29 11.62
C CYS A 240 -2.59 2.60 11.92
N ALA A 241 -3.69 3.34 11.88
CA ALA A 241 -5.03 2.80 12.10
C ALA A 241 -5.36 1.65 11.14
N HIS A 242 -5.07 1.82 9.85
CA HIS A 242 -5.30 0.79 8.86
C HIS A 242 -4.44 -0.45 9.07
N GLY A 243 -3.14 -0.27 9.33
CA GLY A 243 -2.21 -1.37 9.53
C GLY A 243 -2.50 -2.19 10.80
N MET A 244 -2.92 -1.55 11.90
CA MET A 244 -3.35 -2.24 13.10
C MET A 244 -4.48 -3.24 12.82
N ILE A 245 -5.50 -2.80 12.10
CA ILE A 245 -6.66 -3.63 11.77
C ILE A 245 -6.30 -4.70 10.73
N THR A 246 -5.62 -4.33 9.63
CA THR A 246 -5.38 -5.27 8.53
C THR A 246 -4.42 -6.40 8.91
N THR A 247 -3.40 -6.13 9.71
CA THR A 247 -2.44 -7.16 10.14
C THR A 247 -3.06 -8.14 11.13
N HIS A 248 -3.91 -7.64 12.03
CA HIS A 248 -4.58 -8.47 13.04
C HIS A 248 -6.00 -8.89 12.63
N MET A 249 -6.38 -8.74 11.34
CA MET A 249 -7.76 -8.93 10.88
C MET A 249 -8.36 -10.27 11.29
N LEU A 250 -7.67 -11.38 11.00
CA LEU A 250 -8.18 -12.71 11.33
C LEU A 250 -8.27 -12.94 12.85
N PRO A 251 -7.21 -12.69 13.66
CA PRO A 251 -7.30 -12.80 15.11
C PRO A 251 -8.40 -11.92 15.73
N ILE A 252 -8.60 -10.70 15.21
CA ILE A 252 -9.68 -9.80 15.67
C ILE A 252 -11.05 -10.43 15.41
N LEU A 253 -11.32 -10.87 14.18
CA LEU A 253 -12.62 -11.41 13.81
C LEU A 253 -12.92 -12.73 14.55
N ILE A 254 -11.94 -13.62 14.67
CA ILE A 254 -12.08 -14.86 15.45
C ILE A 254 -12.32 -14.53 16.94
N GLY A 255 -11.58 -13.58 17.49
CA GLY A 255 -11.76 -13.11 18.88
C GLY A 255 -13.12 -12.43 19.12
N ARG A 256 -13.81 -11.96 18.06
CA ARG A 256 -15.19 -11.46 18.10
C ARG A 256 -16.26 -12.54 17.94
N GLY A 257 -15.87 -13.83 17.86
CA GLY A 257 -16.77 -14.98 17.80
C GLY A 257 -17.17 -15.41 16.39
N PHE A 258 -16.53 -14.86 15.34
CA PHE A 258 -16.76 -15.33 13.97
C PHE A 258 -15.98 -16.62 13.70
N THR A 259 -16.54 -17.51 12.88
CA THR A 259 -15.83 -18.70 12.41
C THR A 259 -14.65 -18.31 11.53
N ALA A 260 -13.67 -19.20 11.35
CA ALA A 260 -12.51 -18.94 10.50
C ALA A 260 -12.93 -18.59 9.07
N GLU A 261 -13.96 -19.26 8.53
CA GLU A 261 -14.50 -19.01 7.19
C GLU A 261 -15.11 -17.60 7.06
N MET A 262 -15.89 -17.17 8.07
CA MET A 262 -16.46 -15.82 8.10
C MET A 262 -15.39 -14.75 8.27
N ALA A 263 -14.36 -15.02 9.08
CA ALA A 263 -13.24 -14.11 9.25
C ALA A 263 -12.45 -13.94 7.94
N VAL A 264 -12.19 -15.04 7.23
CA VAL A 264 -11.54 -15.03 5.90
C VAL A 264 -12.40 -14.29 4.88
N LEU A 265 -13.72 -14.53 4.85
CA LEU A 265 -14.62 -13.81 3.94
C LEU A 265 -14.60 -12.30 4.22
N GLY A 266 -14.71 -11.89 5.49
CA GLY A 266 -14.65 -10.48 5.88
C GLY A 266 -13.34 -9.81 5.47
N ALA A 267 -12.20 -10.45 5.75
CA ALA A 267 -10.89 -9.96 5.36
C ALA A 267 -10.74 -9.86 3.82
N SER A 268 -11.27 -10.84 3.09
CA SER A 268 -11.22 -10.89 1.63
C SER A 268 -12.02 -9.77 0.97
N MET A 269 -13.13 -9.34 1.59
CA MET A 269 -14.01 -8.31 1.05
C MET A 269 -13.48 -6.88 1.22
N ILE A 270 -12.46 -6.66 2.05
CA ILE A 270 -11.83 -5.34 2.21
C ILE A 270 -11.29 -4.81 0.86
N GLY A 271 -10.61 -5.66 0.08
CA GLY A 271 -10.08 -5.29 -1.24
C GLY A 271 -11.16 -4.82 -2.22
N PRO A 272 -12.20 -5.60 -2.50
CA PRO A 272 -13.33 -5.17 -3.33
C PRO A 272 -13.98 -3.88 -2.85
N MET A 273 -14.13 -3.67 -1.54
CA MET A 273 -14.68 -2.43 -0.99
C MET A 273 -13.74 -1.24 -1.18
N GLN A 274 -12.41 -1.44 -1.11
CA GLN A 274 -11.46 -0.38 -1.47
C GLN A 274 -11.61 0.03 -2.94
N VAL A 275 -11.75 -0.93 -3.84
CA VAL A 275 -11.97 -0.67 -5.28
C VAL A 275 -13.31 0.04 -5.50
N ALA A 276 -14.39 -0.43 -4.88
CA ALA A 276 -15.71 0.19 -4.96
C ALA A 276 -15.68 1.66 -4.47
N GLY A 277 -15.03 1.91 -3.33
CA GLY A 277 -14.85 3.27 -2.81
C GLY A 277 -14.13 4.20 -3.79
N ARG A 278 -13.05 3.72 -4.43
CA ARG A 278 -12.31 4.48 -5.44
C ARG A 278 -13.16 4.80 -6.67
N VAL A 279 -13.92 3.82 -7.16
CA VAL A 279 -14.83 4.01 -8.30
C VAL A 279 -15.90 5.03 -7.96
N ILE A 280 -16.57 4.89 -6.81
CA ILE A 280 -17.60 5.83 -6.35
C ILE A 280 -16.99 7.24 -6.23
N MET A 281 -15.83 7.37 -5.59
CA MET A 281 -15.15 8.67 -5.47
C MET A 281 -14.91 9.30 -6.85
N THR A 282 -14.39 8.53 -7.82
CA THR A 282 -14.08 9.03 -9.17
C THR A 282 -15.33 9.56 -9.89
N ILE A 283 -16.50 8.95 -9.64
CA ILE A 283 -17.78 9.42 -10.21
C ILE A 283 -18.20 10.76 -9.58
N PHE A 284 -18.00 10.92 -8.27
CA PHE A 284 -18.49 12.07 -7.52
C PHE A 284 -17.46 13.19 -7.31
N GLU A 285 -16.16 12.96 -7.59
CA GLU A 285 -15.07 13.92 -7.31
C GLU A 285 -15.26 15.31 -7.93
N ARG A 286 -16.03 15.40 -9.04
CA ARG A 286 -16.32 16.67 -9.70
C ARG A 286 -17.34 17.54 -8.96
N HIS A 287 -18.12 16.93 -8.08
CA HIS A 287 -19.25 17.58 -7.39
C HIS A 287 -18.98 17.80 -5.90
N VAL A 288 -17.92 17.20 -5.36
CA VAL A 288 -17.63 17.20 -3.93
C VAL A 288 -16.22 17.74 -3.68
N SER A 289 -16.08 18.60 -2.67
CA SER A 289 -14.74 19.13 -2.32
C SER A 289 -13.83 18.04 -1.77
N VAL A 290 -12.52 18.18 -1.99
CA VAL A 290 -11.51 17.25 -1.48
C VAL A 290 -11.59 17.11 0.04
N LEU A 291 -11.83 18.22 0.76
CA LEU A 291 -12.02 18.17 2.21
C LEU A 291 -13.22 17.31 2.58
N ALA A 292 -14.37 17.49 1.94
CA ALA A 292 -15.58 16.71 2.23
C ALA A 292 -15.37 15.22 1.96
N ILE A 293 -14.67 14.86 0.87
CA ILE A 293 -14.30 13.46 0.56
C ILE A 293 -13.45 12.87 1.70
N CYS A 294 -12.45 13.61 2.18
CA CYS A 294 -11.60 13.16 3.29
C CYS A 294 -12.40 13.00 4.59
N LEU A 295 -13.28 13.96 4.91
CA LEU A 295 -14.12 13.91 6.10
C LEU A 295 -15.03 12.68 6.08
N VAL A 296 -15.70 12.41 4.94
CA VAL A 296 -16.54 11.23 4.76
C VAL A 296 -15.71 9.94 4.87
N SER A 297 -14.51 9.90 4.29
CA SER A 297 -13.63 8.73 4.37
C SER A 297 -13.22 8.41 5.81
N PHE A 298 -12.75 9.40 6.57
CA PHE A 298 -12.34 9.17 7.95
C PHE A 298 -13.53 8.87 8.88
N LEU A 299 -14.67 9.52 8.67
CA LEU A 299 -15.90 9.22 9.41
C LEU A 299 -16.38 7.79 9.11
N SER A 300 -16.30 7.35 7.86
CA SER A 300 -16.61 5.98 7.46
C SER A 300 -15.71 4.95 8.17
N ILE A 301 -14.40 5.21 8.25
CA ILE A 301 -13.44 4.34 8.94
C ILE A 301 -13.73 4.32 10.47
N PHE A 302 -14.07 5.46 11.07
CA PHE A 302 -14.46 5.55 12.48
C PHE A 302 -15.72 4.70 12.77
N ILE A 303 -16.78 4.89 11.98
CA ILE A 303 -18.04 4.12 12.10
C ILE A 303 -17.75 2.63 11.90
N ALA A 304 -16.90 2.27 10.92
CA ALA A 304 -16.48 0.90 10.70
C ALA A 304 -15.78 0.29 11.91
N GLY A 305 -14.89 1.04 12.56
CA GLY A 305 -14.22 0.60 13.78
C GLY A 305 -15.19 0.37 14.94
N LEU A 306 -16.17 1.25 15.14
CA LEU A 306 -17.24 1.03 16.13
C LEU A 306 -18.11 -0.17 15.77
N ALA A 307 -18.45 -0.37 14.49
CA ALA A 307 -19.19 -1.54 14.04
C ALA A 307 -18.41 -2.83 14.32
N LEU A 308 -17.10 -2.85 14.10
CA LEU A 308 -16.23 -3.96 14.46
C LEU A 308 -16.21 -4.20 15.98
N TYR A 309 -16.18 -3.13 16.78
CA TYR A 309 -16.19 -3.26 18.24
C TYR A 309 -17.46 -3.93 18.75
N TYR A 310 -18.63 -3.60 18.20
CA TYR A 310 -19.91 -4.18 18.59
C TYR A 310 -20.31 -5.44 17.81
N SER A 311 -19.46 -5.96 16.93
CA SER A 311 -19.81 -7.08 16.04
C SER A 311 -20.07 -8.41 16.76
N ASN A 312 -19.57 -8.61 17.96
CA ASN A 312 -19.91 -9.77 18.80
C ASN A 312 -21.36 -9.73 19.33
N ALA A 313 -21.92 -8.55 19.55
CA ALA A 313 -23.34 -8.39 19.95
C ALA A 313 -24.27 -8.29 18.72
N ILE A 314 -23.78 -7.71 17.64
CA ILE A 314 -24.53 -7.46 16.39
C ILE A 314 -23.73 -8.03 15.22
N PRO A 315 -23.87 -9.33 14.86
CA PRO A 315 -23.05 -9.95 13.82
C PRO A 315 -23.11 -9.24 12.45
N LEU A 316 -24.25 -8.62 12.10
CA LEU A 316 -24.40 -7.86 10.85
C LEU A 316 -23.50 -6.61 10.80
N ALA A 317 -23.01 -6.10 11.95
CA ALA A 317 -22.09 -4.97 12.00
C ALA A 317 -20.75 -5.25 11.27
N ILE A 318 -20.38 -6.52 11.06
CA ILE A 318 -19.22 -6.88 10.23
C ILE A 318 -19.36 -6.35 8.79
N ALA A 319 -20.56 -6.33 8.23
CA ALA A 319 -20.76 -5.78 6.88
C ALA A 319 -20.50 -4.26 6.86
N VAL A 320 -20.96 -3.53 7.88
CA VAL A 320 -20.69 -2.09 8.03
C VAL A 320 -19.18 -1.85 8.19
N PHE A 321 -18.51 -2.69 8.98
CA PHE A 321 -17.06 -2.64 9.13
C PHE A 321 -16.36 -2.83 7.79
N VAL A 322 -16.65 -3.90 7.07
CA VAL A 322 -15.97 -4.25 5.80
C VAL A 322 -16.18 -3.15 4.75
N ILE A 323 -17.41 -2.66 4.61
CA ILE A 323 -17.75 -1.60 3.64
C ILE A 323 -17.05 -0.30 4.04
N GLY A 324 -17.21 0.13 5.29
CA GLY A 324 -16.71 1.42 5.76
C GLY A 324 -15.18 1.47 5.81
N GLN A 325 -14.55 0.43 6.31
CA GLN A 325 -13.07 0.31 6.37
C GLN A 325 -12.47 0.22 4.96
N GLY A 326 -13.05 -0.63 4.11
CA GLY A 326 -12.57 -0.82 2.74
C GLY A 326 -12.75 0.44 1.92
N ALA A 327 -13.97 0.94 1.75
CA ALA A 327 -14.26 2.11 0.94
C ALA A 327 -13.54 3.37 1.46
N GLY A 328 -13.59 3.63 2.78
CA GLY A 328 -12.97 4.80 3.39
C GLY A 328 -11.46 4.84 3.16
N TYR A 329 -10.75 3.74 3.44
CA TYR A 329 -9.31 3.69 3.22
C TYR A 329 -8.94 3.67 1.72
N GLY A 330 -9.74 2.99 0.90
CA GLY A 330 -9.56 2.97 -0.56
C GLY A 330 -9.56 4.37 -1.15
N VAL A 331 -10.52 5.20 -0.77
CA VAL A 331 -10.62 6.62 -1.18
C VAL A 331 -9.44 7.42 -0.64
N PHE A 332 -9.15 7.33 0.65
CA PHE A 332 -8.05 8.07 1.28
C PHE A 332 -6.71 7.78 0.59
N SER A 333 -6.44 6.52 0.23
CA SER A 333 -5.17 6.11 -0.37
C SER A 333 -4.86 6.82 -1.70
N ILE A 334 -5.88 7.15 -2.49
CA ILE A 334 -5.70 7.80 -3.80
C ILE A 334 -5.84 9.33 -3.76
N ILE A 335 -6.47 9.89 -2.73
CA ILE A 335 -6.67 11.35 -2.63
C ILE A 335 -5.46 12.07 -2.01
N ARG A 336 -4.53 11.34 -1.37
CA ARG A 336 -3.32 11.90 -0.73
C ARG A 336 -2.54 12.89 -1.62
N PRO A 337 -2.21 12.57 -2.88
CA PRO A 337 -1.52 13.53 -3.75
C PRO A 337 -2.30 14.83 -3.97
N THR A 338 -3.63 14.75 -4.04
CA THR A 338 -4.51 15.91 -4.21
C THR A 338 -4.50 16.78 -2.97
N ILE A 339 -4.52 16.18 -1.76
CA ILE A 339 -4.40 16.91 -0.48
C ILE A 339 -3.09 17.71 -0.45
N ILE A 340 -1.96 17.05 -0.80
CA ILE A 340 -0.63 17.69 -0.83
C ILE A 340 -0.64 18.87 -1.79
N ALA A 341 -1.12 18.67 -3.02
CA ALA A 341 -1.14 19.72 -4.06
C ALA A 341 -2.03 20.91 -3.68
N GLN A 342 -3.16 20.69 -3.01
CA GLN A 342 -4.09 21.75 -2.62
C GLN A 342 -3.64 22.53 -1.37
N LEU A 343 -2.95 21.89 -0.43
CA LEU A 343 -2.59 22.52 0.85
C LEU A 343 -1.16 23.07 0.87
N LEU A 344 -0.23 22.43 0.15
CA LEU A 344 1.19 22.78 0.16
C LEU A 344 1.69 23.28 -1.21
N GLY A 345 0.80 23.32 -2.21
CA GLY A 345 1.12 23.79 -3.56
C GLY A 345 1.70 22.69 -4.46
N ARG A 346 1.84 23.03 -5.75
CA ARG A 346 2.37 22.12 -6.77
C ARG A 346 3.87 22.26 -7.00
N GLN A 347 4.49 23.35 -6.51
CA GLN A 347 5.92 23.57 -6.63
C GLN A 347 6.69 22.59 -5.73
N ASN A 348 7.73 21.93 -6.25
CA ASN A 348 8.52 20.91 -5.56
C ASN A 348 7.68 19.75 -4.98
N PHE A 349 6.53 19.44 -5.59
CA PHE A 349 5.58 18.43 -5.14
C PHE A 349 6.25 17.09 -4.81
N GLY A 350 7.16 16.59 -5.67
CA GLY A 350 7.83 15.32 -5.47
C GLY A 350 8.63 15.25 -4.18
N ILE A 351 9.36 16.31 -3.82
CA ILE A 351 10.16 16.36 -2.57
C ILE A 351 9.22 16.41 -1.36
N ILE A 352 8.18 17.25 -1.40
CA ILE A 352 7.22 17.41 -0.32
C ILE A 352 6.45 16.09 -0.09
N ALA A 353 5.97 15.47 -1.17
CA ALA A 353 5.28 14.19 -1.12
C ALA A 353 6.20 13.08 -0.59
N GLY A 354 7.49 13.08 -0.96
CA GLY A 354 8.49 12.13 -0.46
C GLY A 354 8.69 12.26 1.06
N PHE A 355 8.82 13.48 1.59
CA PHE A 355 8.91 13.67 3.05
C PHE A 355 7.64 13.20 3.78
N LEU A 356 6.46 13.48 3.24
CA LEU A 356 5.19 13.03 3.83
C LEU A 356 5.01 11.51 3.73
N ALA A 357 5.56 10.88 2.69
CA ALA A 357 5.55 9.44 2.55
C ALA A 357 6.33 8.73 3.66
N ILE A 358 7.41 9.34 4.20
CA ILE A 358 8.16 8.77 5.33
C ILE A 358 7.24 8.57 6.54
N GLY A 359 6.47 9.60 6.91
CA GLY A 359 5.53 9.49 8.03
C GLY A 359 4.49 8.39 7.81
N PHE A 360 3.92 8.33 6.60
CA PHE A 360 2.97 7.28 6.21
C PHE A 360 3.59 5.87 6.31
N MET A 361 4.79 5.68 5.79
CA MET A 361 5.50 4.39 5.83
C MET A 361 5.85 3.99 7.27
N LEU A 362 6.32 4.93 8.10
CA LEU A 362 6.58 4.67 9.52
C LEU A 362 5.30 4.27 10.26
N GLY A 363 4.19 4.99 10.06
CA GLY A 363 2.90 4.64 10.65
C GLY A 363 2.45 3.23 10.27
N SER A 364 2.59 2.86 8.98
CA SER A 364 2.29 1.49 8.50
C SER A 364 3.24 0.45 9.12
N ALA A 365 4.53 0.78 9.24
CA ALA A 365 5.54 -0.16 9.71
C ALA A 365 5.39 -0.50 11.20
N VAL A 366 5.11 0.49 12.05
CA VAL A 366 5.00 0.25 13.51
C VAL A 366 3.64 -0.28 13.93
N SER A 367 2.61 -0.13 13.09
CA SER A 367 1.23 -0.46 13.43
C SER A 367 0.99 -1.91 13.85
N PRO A 368 1.61 -2.95 13.24
CA PRO A 368 1.42 -4.33 13.65
C PRO A 368 1.92 -4.59 15.07
N THR A 369 3.08 -4.07 15.41
CA THR A 369 3.66 -4.21 16.75
C THR A 369 2.87 -3.41 17.79
N ILE A 370 2.45 -2.18 17.47
CA ILE A 370 1.58 -1.40 18.37
C ILE A 370 0.29 -2.17 18.68
N ALA A 371 -0.36 -2.77 17.67
CA ALA A 371 -1.56 -3.57 17.88
C ALA A 371 -1.29 -4.79 18.78
N SER A 372 -0.16 -5.48 18.63
CA SER A 372 0.22 -6.59 19.50
C SER A 372 0.45 -6.17 20.94
N LEU A 373 1.15 -5.05 21.15
CA LEU A 373 1.40 -4.52 22.50
C LEU A 373 0.10 -4.06 23.20
N LEU A 374 -0.81 -3.42 22.47
CA LEU A 374 -2.13 -3.07 22.98
C LEU A 374 -2.96 -4.31 23.32
N TRP A 375 -2.86 -5.36 22.50
CA TRP A 375 -3.50 -6.65 22.78
C TRP A 375 -2.94 -7.30 24.05
N GLU A 376 -1.61 -7.29 24.25
CA GLU A 376 -0.99 -7.79 25.48
C GLU A 376 -1.41 -7.00 26.73
N ALA A 377 -1.58 -5.69 26.58
CA ALA A 377 -1.99 -4.84 27.71
C ALA A 377 -3.45 -5.06 28.14
N SER A 378 -4.31 -5.56 27.23
CA SER A 378 -5.74 -5.77 27.49
C SER A 378 -6.29 -6.90 26.61
N ASP A 379 -6.87 -6.52 25.45
CA ASP A 379 -7.46 -7.43 24.49
C ASP A 379 -7.60 -6.76 23.09
N TYR A 380 -8.22 -7.44 22.13
CA TYR A 380 -8.53 -6.85 20.83
C TYR A 380 -9.58 -5.74 20.89
N GLY A 381 -10.36 -5.62 21.96
CA GLY A 381 -11.27 -4.48 22.17
C GLY A 381 -10.52 -3.16 22.23
N LEU A 382 -9.40 -3.11 23.00
CA LEU A 382 -8.55 -1.93 23.07
C LEU A 382 -7.91 -1.60 21.71
N VAL A 383 -7.41 -2.62 20.99
CA VAL A 383 -6.84 -2.44 19.64
C VAL A 383 -7.85 -1.80 18.68
N ILE A 384 -9.08 -2.33 18.67
CA ILE A 384 -10.15 -1.82 17.81
C ILE A 384 -10.53 -0.39 18.17
N LEU A 385 -10.68 -0.08 19.46
CA LEU A 385 -11.02 1.28 19.91
C LEU A 385 -9.93 2.28 19.54
N VAL A 386 -8.67 1.98 19.82
CA VAL A 386 -7.55 2.86 19.43
C VAL A 386 -7.56 3.06 17.91
N ALA A 387 -7.63 2.00 17.11
CA ALA A 387 -7.66 2.11 15.65
C ALA A 387 -8.90 2.87 15.14
N ALA A 388 -10.05 2.76 15.80
CA ALA A 388 -11.26 3.49 15.44
C ALA A 388 -11.16 4.99 15.74
N PHE A 389 -10.54 5.39 16.84
CA PHE A 389 -10.45 6.81 17.21
C PHE A 389 -9.33 7.58 16.49
N LEU A 390 -8.29 6.92 15.98
CA LEU A 390 -7.25 7.57 15.17
C LEU A 390 -7.81 8.36 13.97
N PRO A 391 -8.79 7.87 13.17
CA PRO A 391 -9.45 8.65 12.12
C PRO A 391 -10.11 9.95 12.62
N ILE A 392 -10.59 10.02 13.86
CA ILE A 392 -11.12 11.27 14.43
C ILE A 392 -9.99 12.28 14.62
N VAL A 393 -8.83 11.83 15.09
CA VAL A 393 -7.64 12.69 15.17
C VAL A 393 -7.22 13.15 13.77
N CYS A 394 -7.29 12.26 12.77
CA CYS A 394 -7.04 12.63 11.37
C CYS A 394 -8.02 13.70 10.86
N LEU A 395 -9.32 13.61 11.20
CA LEU A 395 -10.32 14.63 10.87
C LEU A 395 -9.94 15.98 11.45
N ILE A 396 -9.57 16.02 12.73
CA ILE A 396 -9.18 17.23 13.44
C ILE A 396 -7.92 17.83 12.80
N THR A 397 -6.86 17.06 12.67
CA THR A 397 -5.58 17.55 12.12
C THR A 397 -5.72 18.02 10.68
N LEU A 398 -6.49 17.32 9.84
CA LEU A 398 -6.73 17.72 8.45
C LEU A 398 -7.58 19.00 8.36
N THR A 399 -8.60 19.14 9.21
CA THR A 399 -9.43 20.36 9.25
C THR A 399 -8.59 21.57 9.65
N PHE A 400 -7.70 21.42 10.63
CA PHE A 400 -6.75 22.48 11.00
C PHE A 400 -5.76 22.77 9.87
N ALA A 401 -5.22 21.72 9.19
CA ALA A 401 -4.36 21.92 8.03
C ALA A 401 -5.04 22.74 6.93
N TRP A 402 -6.35 22.52 6.73
CA TRP A 402 -7.16 23.30 5.76
C TRP A 402 -7.33 24.75 6.17
N ARG A 403 -7.45 25.05 7.45
CA ARG A 403 -7.51 26.43 7.97
C ARG A 403 -6.19 27.18 7.82
N TYR A 404 -5.07 26.50 8.05
CA TYR A 404 -3.73 27.09 7.99
C TYR A 404 -3.06 26.87 6.61
N ARG A 405 -3.85 26.56 5.58
CA ARG A 405 -3.32 26.35 4.23
C ARG A 405 -2.43 27.53 3.79
N VAL A 406 -1.30 27.20 3.21
CA VAL A 406 -0.43 28.21 2.57
C VAL A 406 -1.23 28.84 1.43
N LYS A 407 -1.56 30.12 1.53
CA LYS A 407 -2.17 30.86 0.40
C LYS A 407 -1.15 30.83 -0.72
N SER A 408 -1.50 30.21 -1.85
CA SER A 408 -0.71 30.27 -3.07
C SER A 408 -0.62 31.73 -3.50
N SER A 409 0.61 32.22 -3.71
CA SER A 409 0.88 33.56 -4.27
C SER A 409 0.70 33.59 -5.79
N ASP A 410 -0.16 32.75 -6.35
CA ASP A 410 -0.40 32.65 -7.79
C ASP A 410 -1.48 33.62 -8.29
N ASN A 411 -1.67 34.77 -7.62
CA ASN A 411 -2.49 35.89 -8.08
C ASN A 411 -1.67 37.20 -8.11
N GLU A 412 -0.46 37.16 -8.67
CA GLU A 412 0.21 38.38 -9.18
C GLU A 412 0.89 38.05 -10.52
#